data_51a86193ee103567b1ae96511a7a9a90
#
_entry.id   51a86193ee103567b1ae96511a7a9a90
#
_cell.length_a   1.000
_cell.length_b   1.000
_cell.length_c   1.000
_cell.angle_alpha   90.00
_cell.angle_beta   90.00
_cell.angle_gamma   90.00
#
_symmetry.space_group_name_H-M   'P 1'
#
loop_
_entity.id
_entity.type
_entity.pdbx_description
1 polymer ?
#
loop_
_entity_poly.entity_id
_entity_poly.type
_entity_poly.pdbx_seq_one_letter_code
_entity_poly.pdbx_strand_id
1 'polypeptide(L)'
;MRLSKIFFASLACLILIFKICYSAQEVTGEVGVKSSLRICADPNNLPYSNQKFEGYENKIANLFAKKLGDIPVIYSWYPMTSGFVRRTLDAKTCDLIITFPAIHELVQNSNPFYSSSYVMMTLEEKNINIKSLSDPIIKEKNYKIGIIHATPPTSHVAKNKLFEQAKFYLQAADPRKQKPWADITNDLVNGELDIAILWGPYAGYEAKLAKKKIKLVPLTKEEKVGRGTMVYRFTMGIRRNEPEW
;
A
#
# COMPACT_ATOMS: atom_id res chain seq x y z
N MET A 1 -19.06 34.79 69.35
CA MET A 1 -17.89 34.82 68.47
C MET A 1 -17.19 33.47 68.25
N ARG A 2 -17.83 32.34 68.56
CA ARG A 2 -17.27 30.96 68.33
C ARG A 2 -17.99 30.16 67.23
N LEU A 3 -19.20 30.49 66.82
CA LEU A 3 -19.92 29.75 65.76
C LEU A 3 -19.47 30.09 64.31
N SER A 4 -18.93 31.29 64.08
CA SER A 4 -18.50 31.67 62.70
C SER A 4 -17.23 30.98 62.20
N LYS A 5 -16.34 30.54 63.11
CA LYS A 5 -15.11 29.87 62.74
C LYS A 5 -15.28 28.38 62.35
N ILE A 6 -16.34 27.73 62.80
CA ILE A 6 -16.65 26.33 62.49
C ILE A 6 -17.27 26.26 61.07
N PHE A 7 -18.09 27.24 60.68
CA PHE A 7 -18.69 27.26 59.36
C PHE A 7 -17.70 27.51 58.22
N PHE A 8 -16.64 28.30 58.48
CA PHE A 8 -15.59 28.56 57.46
C PHE A 8 -14.67 27.37 57.31
N ALA A 9 -14.40 26.61 58.36
CA ALA A 9 -13.56 25.41 58.29
C ALA A 9 -14.21 24.23 57.52
N SER A 10 -15.53 24.04 57.65
CA SER A 10 -16.27 22.99 56.95
C SER A 10 -16.45 23.33 55.47
N LEU A 11 -16.62 24.61 55.09
CA LEU A 11 -16.73 25.02 53.70
C LEU A 11 -15.39 24.91 52.93
N ALA A 12 -14.27 25.21 53.62
CA ALA A 12 -12.94 25.06 53.04
C ALA A 12 -12.57 23.58 52.79
N CYS A 13 -13.01 22.64 53.67
CA CYS A 13 -12.80 21.23 53.49
C CYS A 13 -13.63 20.64 52.34
N LEU A 14 -14.86 21.10 52.13
CA LEU A 14 -15.72 20.70 51.01
C LEU A 14 -15.11 21.16 49.63
N ILE A 15 -14.54 22.37 49.58
CA ILE A 15 -13.90 22.88 48.34
C ILE A 15 -12.61 22.12 48.03
N LEU A 16 -11.86 21.68 49.03
CA LEU A 16 -10.66 20.86 48.80
C LEU A 16 -10.99 19.44 48.31
N ILE A 17 -12.06 18.84 48.81
CA ILE A 17 -12.53 17.53 48.37
C ILE A 17 -13.05 17.59 46.92
N PHE A 18 -13.72 18.67 46.52
CA PHE A 18 -14.17 18.88 45.14
C PHE A 18 -12.98 19.09 44.18
N LYS A 19 -11.87 19.72 44.58
CA LYS A 19 -10.69 19.87 43.75
C LYS A 19 -9.89 18.58 43.57
N ILE A 20 -9.93 17.67 44.53
CA ILE A 20 -9.25 16.37 44.46
C ILE A 20 -10.00 15.40 43.55
N CYS A 21 -11.34 15.47 43.47
CA CYS A 21 -12.13 14.68 42.51
C CYS A 21 -12.06 15.13 41.06
N TYR A 22 -11.61 16.37 40.76
CA TYR A 22 -11.52 16.88 39.39
C TYR A 22 -10.15 16.64 38.72
N SER A 23 -9.18 16.10 39.44
CA SER A 23 -7.81 15.91 38.97
C SER A 23 -7.46 14.47 38.58
N ALA A 24 -8.44 13.57 38.52
CA ALA A 24 -8.20 12.16 38.19
C ALA A 24 -9.17 11.64 37.10
N GLN A 25 -9.44 12.45 36.10
CA GLN A 25 -9.87 11.93 34.82
C GLN A 25 -8.68 12.02 33.86
N GLU A 26 -7.65 11.22 34.11
CA GLU A 26 -6.87 10.68 33.01
C GLU A 26 -7.87 9.94 32.13
N VAL A 27 -8.14 10.52 30.97
CA VAL A 27 -8.75 9.79 29.87
C VAL A 27 -7.73 8.73 29.45
N THR A 28 -7.68 7.65 30.21
CA THR A 28 -7.26 6.37 29.64
C THR A 28 -8.36 6.06 28.65
N GLY A 29 -8.18 6.54 27.40
CA GLY A 29 -8.95 6.03 26.29
C GLY A 29 -8.69 4.53 26.31
N GLU A 30 -9.57 3.76 26.93
CA GLU A 30 -9.65 2.33 26.67
C GLU A 30 -9.81 2.24 25.15
N VAL A 31 -8.74 1.87 24.49
CA VAL A 31 -8.81 1.38 23.10
C VAL A 31 -9.78 0.22 23.20
N GLY A 32 -11.04 0.47 22.80
CA GLY A 32 -12.10 -0.52 22.93
C GLY A 32 -11.60 -1.80 22.28
N VAL A 33 -11.45 -2.86 23.06
CA VAL A 33 -10.93 -4.16 22.60
C VAL A 33 -11.84 -4.61 21.47
N LYS A 34 -11.36 -4.47 20.23
CA LYS A 34 -12.13 -4.87 19.06
C LYS A 34 -12.29 -6.37 19.08
N SER A 35 -13.52 -6.84 18.93
CA SER A 35 -13.84 -8.28 18.93
C SER A 35 -13.34 -9.01 17.68
N SER A 36 -12.95 -8.26 16.61
CA SER A 36 -12.42 -8.79 15.37
C SER A 36 -11.66 -7.70 14.59
N LEU A 37 -10.70 -8.13 13.76
CA LEU A 37 -9.96 -7.28 12.83
C LEU A 37 -10.61 -7.40 11.44
N ARG A 38 -11.36 -6.37 11.00
CA ARG A 38 -12.05 -6.38 9.72
C ARG A 38 -11.18 -5.73 8.63
N ILE A 39 -10.70 -6.55 7.69
CA ILE A 39 -9.76 -6.16 6.63
C ILE A 39 -10.49 -5.91 5.30
N CYS A 40 -10.18 -4.77 4.67
CA CYS A 40 -10.54 -4.48 3.29
C CYS A 40 -9.47 -5.07 2.37
N ALA A 41 -9.80 -6.03 1.53
CA ALA A 41 -8.81 -6.71 0.69
C ALA A 41 -9.35 -7.07 -0.70
N ASP A 42 -8.43 -7.25 -1.65
CA ASP A 42 -8.77 -7.76 -2.98
C ASP A 42 -8.84 -9.29 -2.96
N PRO A 43 -9.89 -9.89 -3.57
CA PRO A 43 -10.06 -11.34 -3.58
C PRO A 43 -9.06 -12.10 -4.46
N ASN A 44 -8.35 -11.43 -5.40
CA ASN A 44 -7.46 -12.09 -6.36
C ASN A 44 -6.34 -11.18 -6.86
N ASN A 45 -5.56 -10.60 -5.95
CA ASN A 45 -4.48 -9.65 -6.23
C ASN A 45 -3.13 -10.09 -5.65
N LEU A 46 -2.66 -11.29 -5.99
CA LEU A 46 -1.32 -11.70 -5.58
C LEU A 46 -0.23 -10.82 -6.22
N PRO A 47 0.82 -10.51 -5.46
CA PRO A 47 1.21 -11.06 -4.16
C PRO A 47 0.56 -10.40 -2.93
N TYR A 48 -0.35 -9.44 -3.10
CA TYR A 48 -0.98 -8.69 -2.00
C TYR A 48 -1.93 -9.55 -1.19
N SER A 49 -3.08 -9.87 -1.75
CA SER A 49 -4.12 -10.66 -1.09
C SER A 49 -4.88 -11.56 -2.07
N ASN A 50 -5.46 -12.63 -1.55
CA ASN A 50 -6.46 -13.45 -2.23
C ASN A 50 -7.35 -14.17 -1.21
N GLN A 51 -8.44 -14.76 -1.69
CA GLN A 51 -9.38 -15.51 -0.86
C GLN A 51 -8.81 -16.83 -0.30
N LYS A 52 -7.66 -17.29 -0.81
CA LYS A 52 -6.91 -18.44 -0.28
C LYS A 52 -5.92 -18.05 0.83
N PHE A 53 -5.85 -16.76 1.18
CA PHE A 53 -4.97 -16.22 2.22
C PHE A 53 -3.47 -16.40 1.95
N GLU A 54 -3.08 -16.48 0.68
CA GLU A 54 -1.68 -16.72 0.27
C GLU A 54 -0.85 -15.43 0.21
N GLY A 55 -1.49 -14.27 0.07
CA GLY A 55 -0.84 -12.98 -0.08
C GLY A 55 -0.15 -12.47 1.18
N TYR A 56 0.80 -11.56 1.02
CA TYR A 56 1.53 -11.01 2.16
C TYR A 56 0.64 -10.14 3.05
N GLU A 57 -0.38 -9.45 2.52
CA GLU A 57 -1.35 -8.70 3.31
C GLU A 57 -2.17 -9.62 4.23
N ASN A 58 -2.54 -10.80 3.73
CA ASN A 58 -3.23 -11.80 4.55
C ASN A 58 -2.36 -12.23 5.74
N LYS A 59 -1.05 -12.41 5.51
CA LYS A 59 -0.09 -12.78 6.57
C LYS A 59 0.13 -11.65 7.57
N ILE A 60 0.22 -10.39 7.09
CA ILE A 60 0.34 -9.21 7.97
C ILE A 60 -0.92 -9.04 8.81
N ALA A 61 -2.12 -9.21 8.22
CA ALA A 61 -3.38 -9.14 8.96
C ALA A 61 -3.41 -10.16 10.11
N ASN A 62 -2.99 -11.40 9.87
CA ASN A 62 -2.92 -12.43 10.91
C ASN A 62 -1.90 -12.10 12.00
N LEU A 63 -0.72 -11.57 11.63
CA LEU A 63 0.28 -11.12 12.60
C LEU A 63 -0.22 -9.96 13.46
N PHE A 64 -0.97 -9.04 12.85
CA PHE A 64 -1.54 -7.90 13.55
C PHE A 64 -2.65 -8.33 14.50
N ALA A 65 -3.57 -9.17 14.04
CA ALA A 65 -4.63 -9.75 14.86
C ALA A 65 -4.09 -10.50 16.10
N LYS A 66 -3.01 -11.26 15.90
CA LYS A 66 -2.30 -11.93 17.02
C LYS A 66 -1.75 -10.94 18.04
N LYS A 67 -1.20 -9.83 17.59
CA LYS A 67 -0.69 -8.76 18.47
C LYS A 67 -1.79 -8.02 19.23
N LEU A 68 -3.01 -8.02 18.71
CA LEU A 68 -4.20 -7.44 19.35
C LEU A 68 -4.92 -8.39 20.30
N GLY A 69 -4.32 -9.53 20.67
CA GLY A 69 -4.90 -10.51 21.59
C GLY A 69 -5.56 -11.70 20.90
N ASP A 70 -5.03 -12.11 19.75
CA ASP A 70 -5.52 -13.26 18.97
C ASP A 70 -6.99 -13.09 18.50
N ILE A 71 -7.38 -11.87 18.17
CA ILE A 71 -8.73 -11.61 17.67
C ILE A 71 -8.94 -12.18 16.25
N PRO A 72 -10.16 -12.62 15.90
CA PRO A 72 -10.43 -13.16 14.57
C PRO A 72 -10.26 -12.12 13.46
N VAL A 73 -9.70 -12.54 12.31
CA VAL A 73 -9.60 -11.71 11.10
C VAL A 73 -10.79 -11.98 10.19
N ILE A 74 -11.51 -10.92 9.83
CA ILE A 74 -12.66 -10.97 8.92
C ILE A 74 -12.33 -10.13 7.69
N TYR A 75 -12.62 -10.62 6.49
CA TYR A 75 -12.34 -9.93 5.25
C TYR A 75 -13.60 -9.40 4.57
N SER A 76 -13.53 -8.15 4.13
CA SER A 76 -14.43 -7.57 3.14
C SER A 76 -13.74 -7.56 1.79
N TRP A 77 -14.15 -8.43 0.90
CA TRP A 77 -13.54 -8.64 -0.41
C TRP A 77 -14.12 -7.70 -1.46
N TYR A 78 -13.28 -6.85 -2.01
CA TYR A 78 -13.61 -5.99 -3.13
C TYR A 78 -12.40 -5.82 -4.06
N PRO A 79 -12.57 -5.81 -5.40
CA PRO A 79 -11.45 -5.59 -6.33
C PRO A 79 -10.76 -4.23 -6.10
N MET A 80 -9.43 -4.21 -6.07
CA MET A 80 -8.60 -3.02 -5.89
C MET A 80 -8.65 -2.16 -7.16
N THR A 81 -9.78 -1.52 -7.40
CA THR A 81 -10.06 -0.64 -8.53
C THR A 81 -10.49 0.74 -8.05
N SER A 82 -10.81 1.65 -8.98
CA SER A 82 -11.38 2.95 -8.65
C SER A 82 -12.62 2.80 -7.75
N GLY A 83 -12.63 3.53 -6.64
CA GLY A 83 -13.71 3.47 -5.64
C GLY A 83 -13.57 2.38 -4.59
N PHE A 84 -12.43 1.66 -4.53
CA PHE A 84 -12.16 0.65 -3.49
C PHE A 84 -12.43 1.19 -2.09
N VAL A 85 -11.77 2.29 -1.70
CA VAL A 85 -11.93 2.91 -0.37
C VAL A 85 -13.41 3.23 -0.09
N ARG A 86 -14.07 3.91 -1.02
CA ARG A 86 -15.48 4.31 -0.88
C ARG A 86 -16.42 3.13 -0.68
N ARG A 87 -16.16 2.01 -1.38
CA ARG A 87 -17.04 0.82 -1.36
C ARG A 87 -16.69 -0.18 -0.25
N THR A 88 -15.59 0.03 0.44
CA THR A 88 -15.13 -0.85 1.52
C THR A 88 -15.01 -0.07 2.83
N LEU A 89 -13.96 0.70 2.99
CA LEU A 89 -13.63 1.41 4.22
C LEU A 89 -14.71 2.45 4.59
N ASP A 90 -15.08 3.33 3.65
CA ASP A 90 -16.10 4.37 3.89
C ASP A 90 -17.51 3.78 4.06
N ALA A 91 -17.80 2.66 3.37
CA ALA A 91 -19.03 1.90 3.52
C ALA A 91 -19.08 1.09 4.83
N LYS A 92 -18.04 1.17 5.68
CA LYS A 92 -17.93 0.49 6.97
C LYS A 92 -18.04 -1.05 6.91
N THR A 93 -17.77 -1.64 5.74
CA THR A 93 -17.73 -3.09 5.59
C THR A 93 -16.45 -3.72 6.17
N CYS A 94 -15.44 -2.91 6.37
CA CYS A 94 -14.13 -3.24 6.96
C CYS A 94 -13.55 -2.01 7.66
N ASP A 95 -12.46 -2.16 8.42
CA ASP A 95 -11.87 -1.09 9.22
C ASP A 95 -10.45 -0.73 8.80
N LEU A 96 -9.73 -1.65 8.14
CA LEU A 96 -8.32 -1.53 7.87
C LEU A 96 -7.97 -2.00 6.46
N ILE A 97 -7.21 -1.18 5.73
CA ILE A 97 -6.47 -1.57 4.52
C ILE A 97 -5.02 -1.80 4.92
N ILE A 98 -4.47 -2.97 4.65
CA ILE A 98 -3.10 -3.33 5.08
C ILE A 98 -2.05 -2.52 4.30
N THR A 99 -2.21 -2.40 2.99
CA THR A 99 -1.24 -1.69 2.14
C THR A 99 -1.91 -0.54 1.41
N PHE A 100 -1.56 0.68 1.79
CA PHE A 100 -2.06 1.89 1.13
C PHE A 100 -0.92 2.91 0.94
N PRO A 101 -0.89 3.67 -0.16
CA PRO A 101 0.14 4.69 -0.37
C PRO A 101 0.16 5.70 0.77
N ALA A 102 1.35 6.05 1.27
CA ALA A 102 1.52 7.09 2.28
C ALA A 102 1.06 8.45 1.76
N ILE A 103 0.53 9.29 2.66
CA ILE A 103 0.09 10.65 2.36
C ILE A 103 -1.03 10.66 1.30
N HIS A 104 -2.08 9.89 1.54
CA HIS A 104 -3.24 9.83 0.65
C HIS A 104 -4.48 10.40 1.36
N GLU A 105 -5.20 11.27 0.68
CA GLU A 105 -6.33 12.02 1.26
C GLU A 105 -7.54 11.17 1.63
N LEU A 106 -7.69 9.98 1.04
CA LEU A 106 -8.86 9.12 1.24
C LEU A 106 -8.85 8.37 2.58
N VAL A 107 -7.71 8.26 3.24
CA VAL A 107 -7.57 7.48 4.47
C VAL A 107 -6.74 8.24 5.51
N GLN A 108 -6.86 7.86 6.77
CA GLN A 108 -5.87 8.20 7.78
C GLN A 108 -4.77 7.13 7.74
N ASN A 109 -3.55 7.57 7.51
CA ASN A 109 -2.40 6.69 7.34
C ASN A 109 -1.69 6.42 8.66
N SER A 110 -1.23 5.18 8.87
CA SER A 110 -0.25 4.86 9.90
C SER A 110 1.14 5.40 9.53
N ASN A 111 2.14 5.15 10.36
CA ASN A 111 3.54 5.29 9.95
C ASN A 111 3.84 4.29 8.82
N PRO A 112 4.68 4.69 7.83
CA PRO A 112 5.11 3.78 6.77
C PRO A 112 5.87 2.58 7.34
N PHE A 113 5.53 1.38 6.90
CA PHE A 113 6.18 0.14 7.34
C PHE A 113 7.03 -0.53 6.24
N TYR A 114 6.84 -0.15 4.97
CA TYR A 114 7.77 -0.51 3.90
C TYR A 114 7.73 0.51 2.76
N SER A 115 8.71 0.40 1.86
CA SER A 115 8.72 1.11 0.58
C SER A 115 9.02 0.14 -0.56
N SER A 116 8.55 0.47 -1.75
CA SER A 116 8.87 -0.27 -2.97
C SER A 116 9.02 0.68 -4.15
N SER A 117 9.55 0.18 -5.25
CA SER A 117 9.77 0.95 -6.47
C SER A 117 9.22 0.23 -7.68
N TYR A 118 9.09 0.94 -8.79
CA TYR A 118 9.04 0.30 -10.10
C TYR A 118 10.36 -0.40 -10.38
N VAL A 119 10.28 -1.50 -11.13
CA VAL A 119 11.40 -2.39 -11.41
C VAL A 119 11.46 -2.64 -12.90
N MET A 120 12.66 -2.55 -13.46
CA MET A 120 12.97 -2.99 -14.81
C MET A 120 13.30 -4.49 -14.76
N MET A 121 12.64 -5.26 -15.60
CA MET A 121 12.78 -6.70 -15.75
C MET A 121 13.41 -7.01 -17.10
N THR A 122 14.41 -7.88 -17.14
CA THR A 122 15.07 -8.38 -18.37
C THR A 122 15.37 -9.85 -18.20
N LEU A 123 15.42 -10.60 -19.30
CA LEU A 123 15.90 -11.98 -19.22
C LEU A 123 17.41 -12.01 -18.91
N GLU A 124 17.83 -12.82 -17.95
CA GLU A 124 19.26 -12.96 -17.60
C GLU A 124 20.11 -13.36 -18.82
N GLU A 125 19.58 -14.27 -19.65
CA GLU A 125 20.26 -14.78 -20.86
C GLU A 125 20.57 -13.69 -21.91
N LYS A 126 19.81 -12.57 -21.91
CA LYS A 126 20.03 -11.44 -22.82
C LYS A 126 21.18 -10.52 -22.40
N ASN A 127 21.70 -10.64 -21.18
CA ASN A 127 22.80 -9.82 -20.63
C ASN A 127 22.59 -8.30 -20.78
N ILE A 128 21.36 -7.83 -20.72
CA ILE A 128 21.02 -6.40 -20.82
C ILE A 128 21.46 -5.71 -19.53
N ASN A 129 22.41 -4.77 -19.64
CA ASN A 129 22.94 -4.04 -18.49
C ASN A 129 22.53 -2.57 -18.50
N ILE A 130 21.24 -2.33 -18.27
CA ILE A 130 20.62 -1.00 -18.17
C ILE A 130 20.17 -0.78 -16.74
N LYS A 131 20.34 0.45 -16.21
CA LYS A 131 19.97 0.81 -14.83
C LYS A 131 18.98 1.97 -14.77
N SER A 132 18.70 2.62 -15.90
CA SER A 132 17.81 3.78 -16.02
C SER A 132 17.09 3.77 -17.34
N LEU A 133 15.90 4.37 -17.40
CA LEU A 133 15.15 4.61 -18.63
C LEU A 133 15.76 5.73 -19.50
N SER A 134 16.70 6.48 -18.95
CA SER A 134 17.46 7.49 -19.70
C SER A 134 18.70 6.94 -20.43
N ASP A 135 18.99 5.64 -20.27
CA ASP A 135 20.15 5.03 -20.90
C ASP A 135 19.98 5.02 -22.43
N PRO A 136 20.91 5.66 -23.19
CA PRO A 136 20.81 5.78 -24.66
C PRO A 136 20.82 4.43 -25.39
N ILE A 137 21.38 3.40 -24.77
CA ILE A 137 21.46 2.05 -25.36
C ILE A 137 20.06 1.48 -25.67
N ILE A 138 19.03 1.94 -24.95
CA ILE A 138 17.64 1.53 -25.22
C ILE A 138 17.25 1.85 -26.66
N LYS A 139 17.57 3.06 -27.11
CA LYS A 139 17.31 3.51 -28.50
C LYS A 139 18.30 2.89 -29.49
N GLU A 140 19.59 2.91 -29.15
CA GLU A 140 20.66 2.40 -30.03
C GLU A 140 20.43 0.93 -30.39
N LYS A 141 19.96 0.12 -29.44
CA LYS A 141 19.63 -1.29 -29.65
C LYS A 141 18.19 -1.54 -30.04
N ASN A 142 17.37 -0.48 -30.09
CA ASN A 142 15.94 -0.54 -30.35
C ASN A 142 15.20 -1.56 -29.45
N TYR A 143 15.53 -1.55 -28.15
CA TYR A 143 14.92 -2.48 -27.18
C TYR A 143 13.44 -2.20 -27.01
N LYS A 144 12.60 -3.23 -27.10
CA LYS A 144 11.17 -3.18 -26.89
C LYS A 144 10.83 -3.17 -25.41
N ILE A 145 10.05 -2.18 -24.98
CA ILE A 145 9.70 -1.94 -23.58
C ILE A 145 8.22 -2.21 -23.36
N GLY A 146 7.86 -3.07 -22.42
CA GLY A 146 6.48 -3.25 -21.94
C GLY A 146 6.19 -2.42 -20.69
N ILE A 147 5.12 -1.63 -20.70
CA ILE A 147 4.66 -0.85 -19.54
C ILE A 147 3.13 -0.84 -19.43
N ILE A 148 2.62 -0.65 -18.23
CA ILE A 148 1.18 -0.42 -18.01
C ILE A 148 0.89 1.07 -18.26
N HIS A 149 -0.07 1.36 -19.12
CA HIS A 149 -0.50 2.72 -19.45
C HIS A 149 -0.97 3.49 -18.21
N ALA A 150 -0.77 4.80 -18.21
CA ALA A 150 -1.16 5.72 -17.13
C ALA A 150 -0.54 5.40 -15.77
N THR A 151 0.63 4.75 -15.75
CA THR A 151 1.47 4.56 -14.56
C THR A 151 2.69 5.50 -14.63
N PRO A 152 3.40 5.76 -13.50
CA PRO A 152 4.60 6.60 -13.49
C PRO A 152 5.63 6.31 -14.57
N PRO A 153 5.96 5.05 -14.94
CA PRO A 153 6.81 4.73 -16.08
C PRO A 153 6.40 5.37 -17.41
N THR A 154 5.10 5.59 -17.64
CA THR A 154 4.62 6.26 -18.87
C THR A 154 5.21 7.67 -19.05
N SER A 155 5.30 8.44 -17.95
CA SER A 155 5.90 9.77 -18.00
C SER A 155 7.39 9.73 -18.29
N HIS A 156 8.10 8.70 -17.83
CA HIS A 156 9.53 8.50 -18.11
C HIS A 156 9.77 8.07 -19.57
N VAL A 157 8.91 7.23 -20.14
CA VAL A 157 8.93 6.89 -21.57
C VAL A 157 8.73 8.15 -22.40
N ALA A 158 7.80 9.03 -22.04
CA ALA A 158 7.57 10.32 -22.70
C ALA A 158 8.81 11.24 -22.61
N LYS A 159 9.35 11.46 -21.39
CA LYS A 159 10.53 12.30 -21.14
C LYS A 159 11.72 11.84 -21.99
N ASN A 160 11.95 10.54 -22.06
CA ASN A 160 13.08 9.96 -22.77
C ASN A 160 12.78 9.69 -24.27
N LYS A 161 11.61 10.08 -24.78
CA LYS A 161 11.20 9.90 -26.19
C LYS A 161 11.29 8.43 -26.64
N LEU A 162 10.77 7.50 -25.82
CA LEU A 162 10.84 6.05 -26.04
C LEU A 162 9.48 5.46 -26.50
N PHE A 163 8.59 6.28 -27.09
CA PHE A 163 7.26 5.82 -27.49
C PHE A 163 7.30 4.75 -28.60
N GLU A 164 8.22 4.86 -29.53
CA GLU A 164 8.38 3.89 -30.62
C GLU A 164 8.84 2.50 -30.12
N GLN A 165 9.56 2.47 -29.00
CA GLN A 165 9.99 1.26 -28.33
C GLN A 165 8.96 0.69 -27.37
N ALA A 166 7.93 1.47 -26.99
CA ALA A 166 7.03 1.13 -25.91
C ALA A 166 5.76 0.41 -26.40
N LYS A 167 5.52 -0.80 -25.87
CA LYS A 167 4.24 -1.50 -25.92
C LYS A 167 3.46 -1.17 -24.66
N PHE A 168 2.28 -0.58 -24.83
CA PHE A 168 1.41 -0.18 -23.72
C PHE A 168 0.36 -1.25 -23.43
N TYR A 169 0.27 -1.65 -22.18
CA TYR A 169 -0.77 -2.54 -21.68
C TYR A 169 -1.79 -1.73 -20.89
N LEU A 170 -3.06 -2.02 -21.08
CA LEU A 170 -4.11 -1.32 -20.35
C LEU A 170 -4.12 -1.75 -18.88
N GLN A 171 -4.49 -0.83 -18.00
CA GLN A 171 -4.79 -1.19 -16.61
C GLN A 171 -5.98 -2.16 -16.57
N ALA A 172 -5.96 -3.10 -15.64
CA ALA A 172 -7.08 -4.01 -15.46
C ALA A 172 -8.36 -3.25 -15.08
N ALA A 173 -9.41 -3.39 -15.87
CA ALA A 173 -10.74 -2.93 -15.49
C ALA A 173 -11.33 -3.82 -14.38
N ASP A 174 -11.03 -5.12 -14.43
CA ASP A 174 -11.36 -6.09 -13.39
C ASP A 174 -10.12 -6.98 -13.13
N PRO A 175 -9.37 -6.74 -12.04
CA PRO A 175 -8.14 -7.50 -11.74
C PRO A 175 -8.42 -8.98 -11.38
N ARG A 176 -9.68 -9.36 -11.16
CA ARG A 176 -10.03 -10.77 -10.99
C ARG A 176 -9.93 -11.55 -12.32
N LYS A 177 -10.07 -10.85 -13.46
CA LYS A 177 -10.08 -11.43 -14.80
C LYS A 177 -8.86 -11.05 -15.65
N GLN A 178 -8.27 -9.89 -15.38
CA GLN A 178 -7.21 -9.30 -16.18
C GLN A 178 -5.97 -9.08 -15.31
N LYS A 179 -4.82 -9.54 -15.76
CA LYS A 179 -3.54 -9.41 -15.05
C LYS A 179 -2.48 -8.87 -16.01
N PRO A 180 -2.51 -7.57 -16.34
CA PRO A 180 -1.59 -6.99 -17.32
C PRO A 180 -0.12 -7.18 -16.95
N TRP A 181 0.21 -7.31 -15.65
CA TRP A 181 1.56 -7.65 -15.21
C TRP A 181 2.00 -9.05 -15.62
N ALA A 182 1.09 -10.03 -15.62
CA ALA A 182 1.37 -11.37 -16.12
C ALA A 182 1.51 -11.38 -17.65
N ASP A 183 0.67 -10.64 -18.37
CA ASP A 183 0.75 -10.51 -19.82
C ASP A 183 2.09 -9.91 -20.25
N ILE A 184 2.52 -8.83 -19.61
CA ILE A 184 3.83 -8.19 -19.84
C ILE A 184 4.97 -9.19 -19.56
N THR A 185 4.88 -9.95 -18.48
CA THR A 185 5.90 -10.95 -18.12
C THR A 185 5.94 -12.10 -19.13
N ASN A 186 4.80 -12.54 -19.62
CA ASN A 186 4.73 -13.57 -20.67
C ASN A 186 5.37 -13.07 -21.97
N ASP A 187 5.09 -11.85 -22.39
CA ASP A 187 5.70 -11.27 -23.59
C ASP A 187 7.22 -11.10 -23.45
N LEU A 188 7.69 -10.75 -22.24
CA LEU A 188 9.13 -10.73 -21.94
C LEU A 188 9.75 -12.14 -22.04
N VAL A 189 9.13 -13.15 -21.46
CA VAL A 189 9.61 -14.54 -21.48
C VAL A 189 9.61 -15.13 -22.89
N ASN A 190 8.63 -14.75 -23.71
CA ASN A 190 8.49 -15.18 -25.11
C ASN A 190 9.42 -14.39 -26.06
N GLY A 191 10.10 -13.34 -25.59
CA GLY A 191 11.01 -12.52 -26.37
C GLY A 191 10.35 -11.45 -27.25
N GLU A 192 9.06 -11.21 -27.08
CA GLU A 192 8.34 -10.10 -27.70
C GLU A 192 8.76 -8.73 -27.12
N LEU A 193 9.26 -8.75 -25.87
CA LEU A 193 9.86 -7.63 -25.19
C LEU A 193 11.32 -7.93 -24.82
N ASP A 194 12.12 -6.87 -24.72
CA ASP A 194 13.47 -6.91 -24.17
C ASP A 194 13.48 -6.45 -22.71
N ILE A 195 12.61 -5.50 -22.38
CA ILE A 195 12.49 -4.86 -21.08
C ILE A 195 11.01 -4.85 -20.68
N ALA A 196 10.69 -5.24 -19.47
CA ALA A 196 9.39 -5.01 -18.87
C ALA A 196 9.54 -4.09 -17.65
N ILE A 197 8.59 -3.15 -17.43
CA ILE A 197 8.62 -2.27 -16.27
C ILE A 197 7.34 -2.46 -15.50
N LEU A 198 7.49 -3.04 -14.32
CA LEU A 198 6.38 -3.32 -13.42
C LEU A 198 6.61 -2.72 -12.04
N TRP A 199 5.53 -2.59 -11.30
CA TRP A 199 5.57 -2.31 -9.89
C TRP A 199 6.26 -3.46 -9.12
N GLY A 200 7.21 -3.14 -8.24
CA GLY A 200 8.14 -4.10 -7.62
C GLY A 200 7.52 -5.38 -7.05
N PRO A 201 6.46 -5.32 -6.23
CA PRO A 201 5.79 -6.52 -5.74
C PRO A 201 5.28 -7.45 -6.85
N TYR A 202 4.67 -6.89 -7.91
CA TYR A 202 4.27 -7.69 -9.06
C TYR A 202 5.48 -8.24 -9.82
N ALA A 203 6.50 -7.39 -10.07
CA ALA A 203 7.72 -7.82 -10.75
C ALA A 203 8.41 -9.00 -10.04
N GLY A 204 8.55 -8.92 -8.70
CA GLY A 204 9.15 -9.99 -7.92
C GLY A 204 8.31 -11.28 -7.91
N TYR A 205 6.99 -11.13 -7.85
CA TYR A 205 6.08 -12.27 -7.87
C TYR A 205 6.09 -12.97 -9.24
N GLU A 206 5.97 -12.23 -10.32
CA GLU A 206 5.99 -12.77 -11.69
C GLU A 206 7.35 -13.38 -12.04
N ALA A 207 8.46 -12.75 -11.62
CA ALA A 207 9.80 -13.31 -11.83
C ALA A 207 9.98 -14.66 -11.10
N LYS A 208 9.36 -14.84 -9.93
CA LYS A 208 9.37 -16.12 -9.21
C LYS A 208 8.57 -17.21 -9.92
N LEU A 209 7.50 -16.84 -10.62
CA LEU A 209 6.63 -17.78 -11.34
C LEU A 209 7.15 -18.08 -12.76
N ALA A 210 7.98 -17.21 -13.32
CA ALA A 210 8.48 -17.32 -14.68
C ALA A 210 9.30 -18.57 -14.90
N LYS A 211 9.18 -19.16 -16.11
CA LYS A 211 9.98 -20.34 -16.52
C LYS A 211 11.44 -20.00 -16.85
N LYS A 212 11.73 -18.74 -17.15
CA LYS A 212 13.07 -18.23 -17.44
C LYS A 212 13.56 -17.34 -16.31
N LYS A 213 14.86 -17.27 -16.11
CA LYS A 213 15.46 -16.37 -15.11
C LYS A 213 15.32 -14.92 -15.54
N ILE A 214 14.78 -14.12 -14.66
CA ILE A 214 14.54 -12.67 -14.85
C ILE A 214 15.42 -11.88 -13.89
N LYS A 215 16.22 -10.98 -14.45
CA LYS A 215 16.99 -9.98 -13.72
C LYS A 215 16.06 -8.81 -13.35
N LEU A 216 16.08 -8.40 -12.09
CA LEU A 216 15.30 -7.30 -11.55
C LEU A 216 16.23 -6.13 -11.20
N VAL A 217 15.94 -4.95 -11.77
CA VAL A 217 16.69 -3.71 -11.48
C VAL A 217 15.72 -2.66 -10.95
N PRO A 218 15.76 -2.35 -9.64
CA PRO A 218 14.91 -1.31 -9.05
C PRO A 218 15.21 0.08 -9.62
N LEU A 219 14.19 0.80 -10.03
CA LEU A 219 14.27 2.15 -10.60
C LEU A 219 14.20 3.22 -9.49
N THR A 220 15.06 3.09 -8.49
CA THR A 220 15.05 3.98 -7.29
C THR A 220 15.76 5.32 -7.51
N LYS A 221 16.58 5.41 -8.56
CA LYS A 221 17.39 6.61 -8.87
C LYS A 221 16.82 7.45 -10.00
N GLU A 222 15.66 7.07 -10.52
CA GLU A 222 14.99 7.87 -11.54
C GLU A 222 14.50 9.19 -10.95
N GLU A 223 14.74 10.27 -11.68
CA GLU A 223 14.24 11.59 -11.31
C GLU A 223 12.71 11.61 -11.33
N LYS A 224 12.12 12.45 -10.48
CA LYS A 224 10.67 12.65 -10.51
C LYS A 224 10.24 13.30 -11.82
N VAL A 225 9.25 12.72 -12.49
CA VAL A 225 8.69 13.26 -13.73
C VAL A 225 7.20 13.55 -13.52
N GLY A 226 6.82 14.82 -13.66
CA GLY A 226 5.45 15.25 -13.40
C GLY A 226 5.03 15.00 -11.94
N ARG A 227 3.84 14.44 -11.76
CA ARG A 227 3.30 14.04 -10.43
C ARG A 227 3.72 12.64 -10.01
N GLY A 228 4.26 11.83 -10.92
CA GLY A 228 4.64 10.44 -10.67
C GLY A 228 6.03 10.32 -10.04
N THR A 229 6.18 9.38 -9.15
CA THR A 229 7.47 8.92 -8.61
C THR A 229 7.63 7.44 -8.90
N MET A 230 8.87 6.98 -8.99
CA MET A 230 9.16 5.55 -9.14
C MET A 230 9.20 4.79 -7.81
N VAL A 231 9.21 5.53 -6.70
CA VAL A 231 9.29 4.95 -5.34
C VAL A 231 8.09 5.41 -4.53
N TYR A 232 7.43 4.47 -3.87
CA TYR A 232 6.33 4.75 -2.97
C TYR A 232 6.59 4.15 -1.59
N ARG A 233 6.14 4.86 -0.55
CA ARG A 233 6.08 4.38 0.84
C ARG A 233 4.67 3.91 1.11
N PHE A 234 4.54 2.83 1.88
CA PHE A 234 3.25 2.21 2.21
C PHE A 234 2.99 2.20 3.70
N THR A 235 1.73 2.43 4.00
CA THR A 235 1.15 2.53 5.34
C THR A 235 -0.03 1.59 5.44
N MET A 236 -0.54 1.37 6.62
CA MET A 236 -1.90 0.91 6.80
C MET A 236 -2.84 2.11 6.69
N GLY A 237 -4.05 1.89 6.18
CA GLY A 237 -5.07 2.92 6.01
C GLY A 237 -6.35 2.60 6.78
N ILE A 238 -6.83 3.56 7.57
CA ILE A 238 -8.09 3.49 8.30
C ILE A 238 -9.02 4.63 7.87
N ARG A 239 -10.29 4.59 8.29
CA ARG A 239 -11.20 5.71 8.10
C ARG A 239 -10.69 6.95 8.85
N ARG A 240 -10.96 8.10 8.28
CA ARG A 240 -10.68 9.37 8.93
C ARG A 240 -11.62 9.58 10.13
N ASN A 241 -11.13 10.32 11.12
CA ASN A 241 -11.88 10.70 12.32
C ASN A 241 -12.36 9.52 13.16
N GLU A 242 -11.61 8.42 13.17
CA GLU A 242 -11.82 7.30 14.09
C GLU A 242 -10.62 7.23 15.06
N PRO A 243 -10.69 7.94 16.21
CA PRO A 243 -9.58 8.03 17.15
C PRO A 243 -9.26 6.71 17.88
N GLU A 244 -10.15 5.74 17.82
CA GLU A 244 -9.99 4.42 18.41
C GLU A 244 -9.07 3.47 17.63
N TRP A 245 -8.47 3.94 16.51
CA TRP A 245 -7.51 3.22 15.70
C TRP A 245 -6.10 3.81 15.76
#